data_07903977c10e72f21cc549fd2ab2b737
#
_entry.id   07903977c10e72f21cc549fd2ab2b737
#
_cell.length_a   1.000
_cell.length_b   1.000
_cell.length_c   1.000
_cell.angle_alpha   90.00
_cell.angle_beta   90.00
_cell.angle_gamma   90.00
#
_symmetry.space_group_name_H-M   'P 1'
#
loop_
_entity.id
_entity.type
_entity.pdbx_description
1 polymer ?
#
loop_
_entity_poly.entity_id
_entity_poly.type
_entity_poly.pdbx_seq_one_letter_code
_entity_poly.pdbx_strand_id
1 'polypeptide(L)'
;TSMQVRKRNGNLEPVDINKIVRAITRCCVNLPSVDSLRIATKTISGLYDGATTKELDKLSIQTAASLIFEEPEYSRLGARLLNQYVEKEVRNQEIHSFSQSIAFGVKEGLIGERVAIFVIQNARKLNDAISQERNDLFEFFGLRTLYDRYLLKNPETRDVIESPQFFSMRVACGLSESTHEAIDLY
;
A
#
# COMPACT_ATOMS: atom_id res chain seq x y z
N THR A 1 -30.13 -13.95 -8.08
CA THR A 1 -29.34 -13.30 -7.02
C THR A 1 -28.06 -12.79 -7.63
N SER A 2 -27.80 -11.47 -7.54
CA SER A 2 -26.57 -10.89 -8.04
C SER A 2 -25.39 -11.32 -7.13
N MET A 3 -24.27 -11.66 -7.74
CA MET A 3 -23.04 -12.00 -7.03
C MET A 3 -22.60 -10.84 -6.13
N GLN A 4 -22.14 -11.15 -4.93
CA GLN A 4 -21.71 -10.16 -3.93
C GLN A 4 -20.24 -10.34 -3.55
N VAL A 5 -19.58 -9.25 -3.19
CA VAL A 5 -18.23 -9.25 -2.61
C VAL A 5 -18.27 -8.75 -1.17
N ARG A 6 -17.38 -9.28 -0.33
CA ARG A 6 -17.22 -8.88 1.05
C ARG A 6 -16.14 -7.80 1.17
N LYS A 7 -16.52 -6.66 1.69
CA LYS A 7 -15.62 -5.53 1.96
C LYS A 7 -14.77 -5.80 3.22
N ARG A 8 -13.72 -5.01 3.40
CA ARG A 8 -12.83 -5.11 4.58
C ARG A 8 -13.57 -4.89 5.90
N ASN A 9 -14.62 -4.07 5.92
CA ASN A 9 -15.49 -3.85 7.08
C ASN A 9 -16.52 -4.97 7.32
N GLY A 10 -16.50 -6.05 6.52
CA GLY A 10 -17.40 -7.19 6.63
C GLY A 10 -18.71 -7.07 5.86
N ASN A 11 -19.03 -5.89 5.33
CA ASN A 11 -20.27 -5.67 4.57
C ASN A 11 -20.23 -6.36 3.21
N LEU A 12 -21.40 -6.86 2.77
CA LEU A 12 -21.59 -7.41 1.43
C LEU A 12 -22.08 -6.29 0.50
N GLU A 13 -21.48 -6.20 -0.67
CA GLU A 13 -21.91 -5.29 -1.74
C GLU A 13 -22.03 -6.04 -3.06
N PRO A 14 -22.94 -5.64 -3.97
CA PRO A 14 -22.99 -6.19 -5.31
C PRO A 14 -21.65 -6.01 -6.03
N VAL A 15 -21.26 -7.01 -6.81
CA VAL A 15 -20.03 -6.94 -7.63
C VAL A 15 -20.19 -5.86 -8.69
N ASP A 16 -19.24 -4.94 -8.74
CA ASP A 16 -19.09 -3.97 -9.83
C ASP A 16 -17.79 -4.27 -10.61
N ILE A 17 -17.96 -4.99 -11.71
CA ILE A 17 -16.86 -5.36 -12.62
C ILE A 17 -16.16 -4.12 -13.16
N ASN A 18 -16.90 -3.06 -13.50
CA ASN A 18 -16.33 -1.84 -14.01
C ASN A 18 -15.42 -1.15 -12.99
N LYS A 19 -15.73 -1.26 -11.71
CA LYS A 19 -14.88 -0.75 -10.63
C LYS A 19 -13.54 -1.48 -10.56
N ILE A 20 -13.56 -2.80 -10.73
CA ILE A 20 -12.35 -3.63 -10.79
C ILE A 20 -11.49 -3.21 -11.98
N VAL A 21 -12.08 -3.13 -13.17
CA VAL A 21 -11.37 -2.71 -14.40
C VAL A 21 -10.76 -1.32 -14.24
N ARG A 22 -11.52 -0.36 -13.74
CA ARG A 22 -11.03 1.02 -13.53
C ARG A 22 -9.87 1.09 -12.53
N ALA A 23 -9.93 0.33 -11.45
CA ALA A 23 -8.87 0.30 -10.44
C ALA A 23 -7.55 -0.22 -11.03
N ILE A 24 -7.61 -1.28 -11.83
CA ILE A 24 -6.43 -1.84 -12.50
C ILE A 24 -5.92 -0.88 -13.58
N THR A 25 -6.80 -0.33 -14.40
CA THR A 25 -6.44 0.57 -15.49
C THR A 25 -5.72 1.82 -14.98
N ARG A 26 -6.14 2.36 -13.84
CA ARG A 26 -5.46 3.51 -13.21
C ARG A 26 -3.99 3.22 -12.86
N CYS A 27 -3.68 1.98 -12.51
CA CYS A 27 -2.30 1.57 -12.23
C CYS A 27 -1.46 1.37 -13.49
N CYS A 28 -2.08 1.30 -14.66
CA CYS A 28 -1.38 1.11 -15.95
C CYS A 28 -0.97 2.42 -16.63
N VAL A 29 -1.23 3.57 -16.04
CA VAL A 29 -0.87 4.88 -16.61
C VAL A 29 0.64 4.95 -16.83
N ASN A 30 1.04 5.38 -18.04
CA ASN A 30 2.45 5.45 -18.46
C ASN A 30 3.19 4.09 -18.50
N LEU A 31 2.44 3.00 -18.61
CA LEU A 31 2.98 1.64 -18.79
C LEU A 31 2.45 1.07 -20.12
N PRO A 32 3.00 1.45 -21.28
CA PRO A 32 2.44 1.09 -22.59
C PRO A 32 2.52 -0.38 -22.92
N SER A 33 3.44 -1.13 -22.30
CA SER A 33 3.65 -2.55 -22.58
C SER A 33 2.80 -3.48 -21.73
N VAL A 34 2.02 -2.95 -20.76
CA VAL A 34 1.13 -3.77 -19.94
C VAL A 34 -0.29 -3.77 -20.50
N ASP A 35 -0.95 -4.90 -20.40
CA ASP A 35 -2.35 -5.07 -20.79
C ASP A 35 -3.24 -5.13 -19.52
N SER A 36 -3.91 -4.02 -19.24
CA SER A 36 -4.82 -3.92 -18.10
C SER A 36 -5.98 -4.91 -18.18
N LEU A 37 -6.46 -5.19 -19.40
CA LEU A 37 -7.57 -6.09 -19.62
C LEU A 37 -7.19 -7.54 -19.28
N ARG A 38 -5.96 -7.95 -19.57
CA ARG A 38 -5.44 -9.27 -19.19
C ARG A 38 -5.49 -9.49 -17.68
N ILE A 39 -5.06 -8.48 -16.90
CA ILE A 39 -5.12 -8.52 -15.43
C ILE A 39 -6.57 -8.51 -14.95
N ALA A 40 -7.40 -7.63 -15.48
CA ALA A 40 -8.82 -7.53 -15.12
C ALA A 40 -9.58 -8.84 -15.40
N THR A 41 -9.39 -9.43 -16.57
CA THR A 41 -10.03 -10.68 -16.95
C THR A 41 -9.66 -11.82 -15.99
N LYS A 42 -8.39 -11.93 -15.64
CA LYS A 42 -7.92 -12.95 -14.69
C LYS A 42 -8.51 -12.74 -13.30
N THR A 43 -8.57 -11.48 -12.84
CA THR A 43 -9.17 -11.13 -11.55
C THR A 43 -10.67 -11.43 -11.52
N ILE A 44 -11.39 -11.07 -12.59
CA ILE A 44 -12.82 -11.33 -12.73
C ILE A 44 -13.11 -12.84 -12.78
N SER A 45 -12.26 -13.61 -13.46
CA SER A 45 -12.43 -15.08 -13.53
C SER A 45 -12.24 -15.76 -12.17
N GLY A 46 -11.57 -15.12 -11.22
CA GLY A 46 -11.43 -15.60 -9.84
C GLY A 46 -12.58 -15.19 -8.91
N LEU A 47 -13.58 -14.44 -9.41
CA LEU A 47 -14.75 -14.05 -8.62
C LEU A 47 -15.63 -15.24 -8.27
N TYR A 48 -16.08 -15.25 -7.01
CA TYR A 48 -17.14 -16.14 -6.51
C TYR A 48 -18.02 -15.36 -5.53
N ASP A 49 -19.22 -15.86 -5.27
CA ASP A 49 -20.13 -15.18 -4.35
C ASP A 49 -19.56 -15.18 -2.93
N GLY A 50 -19.44 -13.98 -2.34
CA GLY A 50 -18.82 -13.80 -1.03
C GLY A 50 -17.29 -13.63 -1.05
N ALA A 51 -16.64 -13.60 -2.22
CA ALA A 51 -15.22 -13.30 -2.33
C ALA A 51 -14.89 -11.97 -1.64
N THR A 52 -13.74 -11.89 -0.96
CA THR A 52 -13.32 -10.64 -0.32
C THR A 52 -12.62 -9.72 -1.31
N THR A 53 -12.71 -8.42 -1.08
CA THR A 53 -11.94 -7.45 -1.88
C THR A 53 -10.44 -7.64 -1.70
N LYS A 54 -9.99 -8.11 -0.53
CA LYS A 54 -8.59 -8.51 -0.27
C LYS A 54 -8.14 -9.64 -1.20
N GLU A 55 -8.95 -10.67 -1.37
CA GLU A 55 -8.64 -11.80 -2.27
C GLU A 55 -8.52 -11.34 -3.72
N LEU A 56 -9.40 -10.45 -4.16
CA LEU A 56 -9.35 -9.87 -5.51
C LEU A 56 -8.12 -8.99 -5.73
N ASP A 57 -7.77 -8.16 -4.76
CA ASP A 57 -6.56 -7.34 -4.80
C ASP A 57 -5.31 -8.23 -4.88
N LYS A 58 -5.23 -9.28 -4.06
CA LYS A 58 -4.12 -10.25 -4.08
C LYS A 58 -4.02 -10.98 -5.40
N LEU A 59 -5.14 -11.37 -5.98
CA LEU A 59 -5.16 -12.05 -7.29
C LEU A 59 -4.64 -11.13 -8.40
N SER A 60 -5.02 -9.84 -8.40
CA SER A 60 -4.50 -8.86 -9.34
C SER A 60 -2.98 -8.70 -9.22
N ILE A 61 -2.47 -8.60 -8.00
CA ILE A 61 -1.04 -8.49 -7.70
C ILE A 61 -0.28 -9.73 -8.19
N GLN A 62 -0.76 -10.92 -7.86
CA GLN A 62 -0.15 -12.19 -8.27
C GLN A 62 -0.14 -12.35 -9.78
N THR A 63 -1.21 -11.94 -10.46
CA THR A 63 -1.31 -12.01 -11.92
C THR A 63 -0.26 -11.09 -12.56
N ALA A 64 -0.14 -9.85 -12.11
CA ALA A 64 0.90 -8.94 -12.60
C ALA A 64 2.31 -9.51 -12.36
N ALA A 65 2.56 -10.06 -11.16
CA ALA A 65 3.85 -10.65 -10.82
C ALA A 65 4.20 -11.84 -11.72
N SER A 66 3.22 -12.67 -12.08
CA SER A 66 3.44 -13.83 -12.96
C SER A 66 3.83 -13.44 -14.39
N LEU A 67 3.50 -12.22 -14.81
CA LEU A 67 3.78 -11.71 -16.17
C LEU A 67 5.12 -10.97 -16.29
N ILE A 68 5.85 -10.77 -15.21
CA ILE A 68 7.14 -10.04 -15.20
C ILE A 68 8.16 -10.70 -16.15
N PHE A 69 8.17 -12.03 -16.23
CA PHE A 69 9.09 -12.77 -17.10
C PHE A 69 8.74 -12.62 -18.58
N GLU A 70 7.49 -12.34 -18.92
CA GLU A 70 7.07 -12.09 -20.30
C GLU A 70 7.35 -10.64 -20.70
N GLU A 71 7.03 -9.69 -19.82
CA GLU A 71 7.19 -8.26 -20.01
C GLU A 71 7.60 -7.60 -18.69
N PRO A 72 8.85 -7.11 -18.56
CA PRO A 72 9.36 -6.52 -17.32
C PRO A 72 8.54 -5.34 -16.77
N GLU A 73 7.82 -4.62 -17.62
CA GLU A 73 7.00 -3.48 -17.21
C GLU A 73 5.87 -3.88 -16.25
N TYR A 74 5.46 -5.15 -16.24
CA TYR A 74 4.53 -5.67 -15.24
C TYR A 74 5.07 -5.62 -13.80
N SER A 75 6.38 -5.49 -13.62
CA SER A 75 6.97 -5.25 -12.29
C SER A 75 6.48 -3.92 -11.70
N ARG A 76 6.42 -2.86 -12.50
CA ARG A 76 5.89 -1.57 -12.05
C ARG A 76 4.39 -1.63 -11.77
N LEU A 77 3.64 -2.32 -12.62
CA LEU A 77 2.22 -2.53 -12.38
C LEU A 77 1.98 -3.30 -11.06
N GLY A 78 2.70 -4.39 -10.86
CA GLY A 78 2.64 -5.17 -9.62
C GLY A 78 2.99 -4.35 -8.38
N ALA A 79 4.01 -3.50 -8.46
CA ALA A 79 4.39 -2.58 -7.39
C ALA A 79 3.27 -1.56 -7.08
N ARG A 80 2.66 -0.97 -8.09
CA ARG A 80 1.54 -0.02 -7.91
C ARG A 80 0.31 -0.68 -7.29
N LEU A 81 -0.04 -1.88 -7.73
CA LEU A 81 -1.15 -2.65 -7.18
C LEU A 81 -0.88 -3.03 -5.72
N LEU A 82 0.33 -3.49 -5.40
CA LEU A 82 0.73 -3.80 -4.04
C LEU A 82 0.71 -2.56 -3.15
N ASN A 83 1.22 -1.44 -3.63
CA ASN A 83 1.19 -0.18 -2.87
C ASN A 83 -0.24 0.28 -2.56
N GLN A 84 -1.16 0.18 -3.52
CA GLN A 84 -2.58 0.47 -3.27
C GLN A 84 -3.17 -0.46 -2.21
N TYR A 85 -2.82 -1.74 -2.24
CA TYR A 85 -3.24 -2.72 -1.22
C TYR A 85 -2.75 -2.31 0.17
N VAL A 86 -1.48 -1.95 0.29
CA VAL A 86 -0.87 -1.48 1.55
C VAL A 86 -1.57 -0.21 2.05
N GLU A 87 -1.79 0.77 1.19
CA GLU A 87 -2.46 2.02 1.57
C GLU A 87 -3.90 1.79 2.05
N LYS A 88 -4.62 0.85 1.45
CA LYS A 88 -5.96 0.46 1.93
C LYS A 88 -5.90 -0.16 3.33
N GLU A 89 -4.94 -1.04 3.60
CA GLU A 89 -4.77 -1.62 4.94
C GLU A 89 -4.51 -0.53 5.99
N VAL A 90 -3.62 0.41 5.70
CA VAL A 90 -3.28 1.51 6.59
C VAL A 90 -4.52 2.38 6.86
N ARG A 91 -5.23 2.81 5.82
CA ARG A 91 -6.43 3.66 5.97
C ARG A 91 -7.57 2.98 6.70
N ASN A 92 -7.74 1.68 6.56
CA ASN A 92 -8.79 0.94 7.27
C ASN A 92 -8.61 0.89 8.79
N GLN A 93 -7.44 1.26 9.28
CA GLN A 93 -7.13 1.38 10.70
C GLN A 93 -7.22 2.83 11.18
N GLU A 94 -7.86 3.73 10.43
CA GLU A 94 -7.99 5.16 10.69
C GLU A 94 -6.64 5.88 10.73
N ILE A 95 -5.66 5.39 9.98
CA ILE A 95 -4.35 6.01 9.82
C ILE A 95 -4.33 6.77 8.49
N HIS A 96 -4.39 8.10 8.53
CA HIS A 96 -4.51 8.96 7.36
C HIS A 96 -3.29 9.86 7.10
N SER A 97 -2.31 9.84 8.00
CA SER A 97 -1.08 10.64 7.88
C SER A 97 0.11 9.92 8.48
N PHE A 98 1.31 10.39 8.12
CA PHE A 98 2.55 9.88 8.70
C PHE A 98 2.58 10.00 10.22
N SER A 99 2.21 11.17 10.77
CA SER A 99 2.19 11.38 12.22
C SER A 99 1.20 10.47 12.94
N GLN A 100 0.04 10.15 12.33
CA GLN A 100 -0.90 9.18 12.88
C GLN A 100 -0.35 7.75 12.86
N SER A 101 0.39 7.37 11.82
CA SER A 101 1.08 6.09 11.77
C SER A 101 2.10 5.95 12.89
N ILE A 102 2.89 6.98 13.15
CA ILE A 102 3.85 7.01 14.26
C ILE A 102 3.12 6.92 15.61
N ALA A 103 2.05 7.69 15.82
CA ALA A 103 1.26 7.63 17.05
C ALA A 103 0.69 6.23 17.32
N PHE A 104 0.18 5.57 16.29
CA PHE A 104 -0.30 4.20 16.39
C PHE A 104 0.83 3.24 16.78
N GLY A 105 1.99 3.34 16.10
CA GLY A 105 3.15 2.51 16.40
C GLY A 105 3.70 2.69 17.82
N VAL A 106 3.67 3.91 18.34
CA VAL A 106 4.06 4.20 19.74
C VAL A 106 3.08 3.56 20.72
N LYS A 107 1.78 3.72 20.47
CA LYS A 107 0.73 3.10 21.30
C LYS A 107 0.88 1.59 21.39
N GLU A 108 1.23 0.95 20.30
CA GLU A 108 1.44 -0.51 20.22
C GLU A 108 2.85 -0.96 20.67
N GLY A 109 3.69 -0.04 21.13
CA GLY A 109 5.04 -0.36 21.61
C GLY A 109 6.05 -0.71 20.50
N LEU A 110 5.76 -0.37 19.26
CA LEU A 110 6.60 -0.67 18.10
C LEU A 110 7.62 0.42 17.78
N ILE A 111 7.39 1.64 18.24
CA ILE A 111 8.21 2.83 17.97
C ILE A 111 8.66 3.45 19.28
N GLY A 112 9.96 3.78 19.35
CA GLY A 112 10.57 4.38 20.54
C GLY A 112 10.12 5.83 20.79
N GLU A 113 10.18 6.24 22.06
CA GLU A 113 9.74 7.54 22.52
C GLU A 113 10.48 8.71 21.85
N ARG A 114 11.78 8.57 21.58
CA ARG A 114 12.56 9.62 20.90
C ARG A 114 11.97 10.01 19.54
N VAL A 115 11.65 9.01 18.73
CA VAL A 115 11.03 9.22 17.40
C VAL A 115 9.63 9.82 17.57
N ALA A 116 8.87 9.34 18.54
CA ALA A 116 7.55 9.86 18.85
C ALA A 116 7.56 11.36 19.16
N ILE A 117 8.43 11.79 20.07
CA ILE A 117 8.56 13.20 20.46
C ILE A 117 9.00 14.05 19.25
N PHE A 118 10.00 13.59 18.52
CA PHE A 118 10.50 14.28 17.33
C PHE A 118 9.40 14.50 16.30
N VAL A 119 8.62 13.46 15.99
CA VAL A 119 7.53 13.53 15.01
C VAL A 119 6.37 14.41 15.50
N ILE A 120 5.98 14.32 16.78
CA ILE A 120 4.90 15.14 17.35
C ILE A 120 5.27 16.62 17.23
N GLN A 121 6.49 16.99 17.57
CA GLN A 121 6.96 18.39 17.52
C GLN A 121 7.04 18.94 16.09
N ASN A 122 7.18 18.10 15.09
CA ASN A 122 7.39 18.47 13.69
C ASN A 122 6.34 17.90 12.75
N ALA A 123 5.20 17.46 13.27
CA ALA A 123 4.20 16.68 12.54
C ALA A 123 3.76 17.33 11.22
N ARG A 124 3.45 18.62 11.24
CA ARG A 124 3.01 19.32 10.04
C ARG A 124 4.04 19.30 8.92
N LYS A 125 5.29 19.66 9.23
CA LYS A 125 6.37 19.69 8.23
C LYS A 125 6.67 18.32 7.67
N LEU A 126 6.68 17.30 8.53
CA LEU A 126 6.95 15.92 8.11
C LEU A 126 5.80 15.35 7.28
N ASN A 127 4.54 15.59 7.67
CA ASN A 127 3.38 15.16 6.88
C ASN A 127 3.36 15.82 5.50
N ASP A 128 3.66 17.12 5.42
CA ASP A 128 3.68 17.86 4.16
C ASP A 128 4.83 17.44 3.23
N ALA A 129 5.91 16.88 3.79
CA ALA A 129 7.06 16.41 3.02
C ALA A 129 6.84 15.04 2.37
N ILE A 130 5.83 14.28 2.77
CA ILE A 130 5.51 12.98 2.16
C ILE A 130 5.12 13.18 0.70
N SER A 131 5.83 12.49 -0.21
CA SER A 131 5.61 12.56 -1.65
C SER A 131 5.13 11.24 -2.21
N GLN A 132 3.88 11.18 -2.67
CA GLN A 132 3.31 9.99 -3.30
C GLN A 132 3.94 9.68 -4.67
N GLU A 133 4.54 10.67 -5.32
CA GLU A 133 5.27 10.47 -6.59
C GLU A 133 6.46 9.52 -6.43
N ARG A 134 7.04 9.45 -5.25
CA ARG A 134 8.14 8.52 -4.93
C ARG A 134 7.72 7.05 -4.97
N ASN A 135 6.43 6.74 -4.97
CA ASN A 135 5.93 5.38 -5.16
C ASN A 135 6.33 4.81 -6.53
N ASP A 136 6.55 5.65 -7.54
CA ASP A 136 7.00 5.24 -8.86
C ASP A 136 8.46 4.72 -8.90
N LEU A 137 9.21 4.89 -7.82
CA LEU A 137 10.56 4.35 -7.69
C LEU A 137 10.60 2.84 -7.41
N PHE A 138 9.47 2.25 -7.03
CA PHE A 138 9.43 0.85 -6.62
C PHE A 138 9.24 -0.10 -7.81
N GLU A 139 10.00 -1.20 -7.78
CA GLU A 139 9.77 -2.41 -8.54
C GLU A 139 9.09 -3.47 -7.64
N PHE A 140 8.42 -4.45 -8.24
CA PHE A 140 7.57 -5.37 -7.49
C PHE A 140 8.33 -6.16 -6.40
N PHE A 141 9.44 -6.80 -6.75
CA PHE A 141 10.14 -7.66 -5.79
C PHE A 141 10.74 -6.88 -4.61
N GLY A 142 11.23 -5.67 -4.86
CA GLY A 142 11.71 -4.78 -3.80
C GLY A 142 10.58 -4.36 -2.87
N LEU A 143 9.46 -3.94 -3.41
CA LEU A 143 8.29 -3.55 -2.60
C LEU A 143 7.70 -4.76 -1.86
N ARG A 144 7.64 -5.92 -2.49
CA ARG A 144 7.16 -7.15 -1.86
C ARG A 144 8.03 -7.54 -0.65
N THR A 145 9.34 -7.42 -0.79
CA THR A 145 10.28 -7.67 0.32
C THR A 145 10.07 -6.67 1.45
N LEU A 146 9.89 -5.38 1.13
CA LEU A 146 9.59 -4.34 2.10
C LEU A 146 8.31 -4.67 2.87
N TYR A 147 7.25 -5.02 2.16
CA TYR A 147 5.97 -5.41 2.74
C TYR A 147 6.07 -6.63 3.65
N ASP A 148 6.73 -7.69 3.20
CA ASP A 148 6.80 -8.95 3.93
C ASP A 148 7.68 -8.85 5.18
N ARG A 149 8.75 -8.04 5.17
CA ARG A 149 9.80 -8.09 6.19
C ARG A 149 10.00 -6.83 7.01
N TYR A 150 9.71 -5.65 6.46
CA TYR A 150 10.15 -4.39 7.07
C TYR A 150 9.04 -3.46 7.52
N LEU A 151 7.91 -3.39 6.81
CA LEU A 151 6.80 -2.54 7.23
C LEU A 151 6.27 -2.99 8.59
N LEU A 152 6.08 -2.04 9.50
CA LEU A 152 5.51 -2.31 10.81
C LEU A 152 4.07 -2.80 10.67
N LYS A 153 3.71 -3.77 11.49
CA LYS A 153 2.39 -4.42 11.47
C LYS A 153 1.72 -4.28 12.82
N ASN A 154 0.39 -4.13 12.77
CA ASN A 154 -0.46 -4.22 13.96
C ASN A 154 -0.23 -5.59 14.64
N PRO A 155 0.14 -5.64 15.93
CA PRO A 155 0.45 -6.90 16.61
C PRO A 155 -0.73 -7.87 16.68
N GLU A 156 -1.97 -7.35 16.69
CA GLU A 156 -3.18 -8.15 16.80
C GLU A 156 -3.68 -8.64 15.45
N THR A 157 -3.82 -7.74 14.48
CA THR A 157 -4.43 -8.03 13.18
C THR A 157 -3.42 -8.43 12.11
N ARG A 158 -2.15 -8.13 12.32
CA ARG A 158 -1.05 -8.30 11.35
C ARG A 158 -1.17 -7.43 10.10
N ASP A 159 -2.12 -6.50 10.05
CA ASP A 159 -2.20 -5.49 9.00
C ASP A 159 -1.07 -4.47 9.14
N VAL A 160 -0.53 -4.00 8.02
CA VAL A 160 0.52 -2.98 8.05
C VAL A 160 -0.04 -1.65 8.54
N ILE A 161 0.73 -0.95 9.36
CA ILE A 161 0.35 0.35 9.94
C ILE A 161 1.05 1.53 9.28
N GLU A 162 1.93 1.27 8.32
CA GLU A 162 2.65 2.28 7.56
C GLU A 162 2.70 1.93 6.07
N SER A 163 2.60 2.95 5.22
CA SER A 163 2.88 2.83 3.80
C SER A 163 4.39 2.83 3.55
N PRO A 164 4.87 2.48 2.34
CA PRO A 164 6.29 2.57 2.00
C PRO A 164 6.87 3.98 2.23
N GLN A 165 6.12 5.04 1.93
CA GLN A 165 6.55 6.41 2.17
C GLN A 165 6.62 6.75 3.67
N PHE A 166 5.67 6.26 4.46
CA PHE A 166 5.71 6.43 5.92
C PHE A 166 6.88 5.67 6.53
N PHE A 167 7.17 4.48 6.05
CA PHE A 167 8.35 3.71 6.45
C PHE A 167 9.64 4.50 6.20
N SER A 168 9.82 5.02 5.00
CA SER A 168 11.02 5.79 4.63
C SER A 168 11.19 7.02 5.51
N MET A 169 10.11 7.76 5.76
CA MET A 169 10.15 8.93 6.65
C MET A 169 10.44 8.54 8.10
N ARG A 170 9.89 7.43 8.58
CA ARG A 170 10.17 6.93 9.93
C ARG A 170 11.65 6.61 10.12
N VAL A 171 12.26 5.93 9.15
CA VAL A 171 13.69 5.62 9.17
C VAL A 171 14.52 6.91 9.15
N ALA A 172 14.17 7.85 8.28
CA ALA A 172 14.83 9.16 8.20
C ALA A 172 14.75 9.92 9.53
N CYS A 173 13.58 9.97 10.18
CA CYS A 173 13.41 10.57 11.49
C CYS A 173 14.23 9.87 12.57
N GLY A 174 14.35 8.55 12.51
CA GLY A 174 15.16 7.77 13.45
C GLY A 174 16.67 8.03 13.36
N LEU A 175 17.13 8.43 12.18
CA LEU A 175 18.54 8.70 11.90
C LEU A 175 18.92 10.19 11.95
N SER A 176 17.96 11.08 12.14
CA SER A 176 18.15 12.53 12.04
C SER A 176 17.96 13.23 13.37
N GLU A 177 18.60 14.38 13.52
CA GLU A 177 18.50 15.27 14.70
C GLU A 177 17.65 16.51 14.44
N SER A 178 17.41 16.85 13.16
CA SER A 178 16.59 18.00 12.75
C SER A 178 15.56 17.61 11.68
N THR A 179 14.49 18.41 11.57
CA THR A 179 13.46 18.23 10.54
C THR A 179 14.03 18.36 9.13
N HIS A 180 14.94 19.31 8.93
CA HIS A 180 15.61 19.51 7.64
C HIS A 180 16.40 18.26 7.23
N GLU A 181 17.21 17.74 8.15
CA GLU A 181 18.00 16.53 7.93
C GLU A 181 17.10 15.32 7.62
N ALA A 182 16.00 15.16 8.35
CA ALA A 182 15.04 14.07 8.11
C ALA A 182 14.40 14.16 6.72
N ILE A 183 14.01 15.35 6.29
CA ILE A 183 13.41 15.57 4.97
C ILE A 183 14.43 15.34 3.85
N ASP A 184 15.67 15.77 4.04
CA ASP A 184 16.75 15.51 3.07
C ASP A 184 17.08 14.01 2.95
N LEU A 185 17.06 13.29 4.06
CA LEU A 185 17.35 11.86 4.08
C LEU A 185 16.19 11.03 3.53
N TYR A 186 14.97 11.49 3.74
CA TYR A 186 13.77 10.84 3.20
C TYR A 186 13.77 10.83 1.70
#